data_4289ef77c28a82baa894d5b3cf81b661
#
_entry.id   4289ef77c28a82baa894d5b3cf81b661
#
_cell.length_a   1.000
_cell.length_b   1.000
_cell.length_c   1.000
_cell.angle_alpha   90.00
_cell.angle_beta   90.00
_cell.angle_gamma   90.00
#
_symmetry.space_group_name_H-M   'P 1'
#
loop_
_entity.id
_entity.type
_entity.pdbx_description
1 polymer ?
#
loop_
_entity_poly.entity_id
_entity_poly.type
_entity_poly.pdbx_seq_one_letter_code
_entity_poly.pdbx_strand_id
1 'polypeptide(L)'
;MPAFVPILEKGRLKTHLQQLEAESIHIIREVAAEFEKPVMLYSIGKDSSVMLHLALKAFYPGKPPFPLLHVDTTWKFRDMIRFRDEQARRLGLELLVHINEEGRRQGINPFTHGSRVHTDVMKTQALKQALDRHGFDAAFGGARRDEERPRAK
;
A
#
# COMPACT_ATOMS: atom_id res chain seq x y z
N MET A 1 5.22 -12.86 -38.59
CA MET A 1 5.53 -11.59 -37.90
C MET A 1 5.56 -11.79 -36.40
N PRO A 2 6.60 -11.35 -35.75
CA PRO A 2 6.67 -11.43 -34.31
C PRO A 2 5.54 -10.64 -33.63
N ALA A 3 5.08 -11.09 -32.50
CA ALA A 3 3.96 -10.51 -31.80
C ALA A 3 4.14 -9.03 -31.39
N PHE A 4 5.37 -8.56 -31.22
CA PHE A 4 5.63 -7.17 -30.89
C PHE A 4 5.60 -6.23 -32.10
N VAL A 5 5.63 -6.74 -33.29
CA VAL A 5 5.64 -5.95 -34.51
C VAL A 5 4.46 -4.98 -34.61
N PRO A 6 3.26 -5.34 -34.16
CA PRO A 6 2.17 -4.38 -34.14
C PRO A 6 2.49 -3.10 -33.38
N ILE A 7 3.35 -3.18 -32.37
CA ILE A 7 3.78 -2.01 -31.61
C ILE A 7 4.72 -1.16 -32.45
N LEU A 8 5.65 -1.83 -33.16
CA LEU A 8 6.61 -1.16 -34.02
C LEU A 8 5.95 -0.61 -35.30
N GLU A 9 5.06 -1.38 -35.90
CA GLU A 9 4.31 -0.95 -37.08
C GLU A 9 3.49 0.32 -36.78
N LYS A 10 2.99 0.43 -35.59
CA LYS A 10 2.26 1.63 -35.17
C LYS A 10 3.18 2.77 -34.74
N GLY A 11 4.49 2.56 -34.76
CA GLY A 11 5.48 3.57 -34.37
C GLY A 11 5.31 4.06 -32.94
N ARG A 12 4.63 3.28 -32.09
CA ARG A 12 4.34 3.68 -30.71
C ARG A 12 5.29 3.02 -29.76
N LEU A 13 6.19 3.82 -29.24
CA LEU A 13 6.90 3.47 -28.01
C LEU A 13 5.92 3.63 -26.85
N LYS A 14 6.02 2.77 -25.84
CA LYS A 14 5.28 2.94 -24.60
C LYS A 14 5.65 4.28 -24.00
N THR A 15 4.64 5.03 -23.54
CA THR A 15 4.87 6.26 -22.79
C THR A 15 5.60 5.93 -21.48
N HIS A 16 6.22 6.93 -20.87
CA HIS A 16 6.87 6.77 -19.59
C HIS A 16 5.91 6.22 -18.52
N LEU A 17 4.68 6.72 -18.49
CA LEU A 17 3.66 6.23 -17.56
C LEU A 17 3.28 4.78 -17.82
N GLN A 18 3.15 4.38 -19.06
CA GLN A 18 2.86 2.98 -19.43
C GLN A 18 4.00 2.04 -19.00
N GLN A 19 5.24 2.50 -19.12
CA GLN A 19 6.40 1.75 -18.65
C GLN A 19 6.40 1.58 -17.14
N LEU A 20 6.13 2.67 -16.39
CA LEU A 20 6.02 2.64 -14.93
C LEU A 20 4.89 1.72 -14.47
N GLU A 21 3.75 1.77 -15.15
CA GLU A 21 2.62 0.89 -14.83
C GLU A 21 3.01 -0.58 -15.05
N ALA A 22 3.61 -0.90 -16.18
CA ALA A 22 4.03 -2.27 -16.49
C ALA A 22 5.06 -2.80 -15.50
N GLU A 23 6.02 -1.97 -15.14
CA GLU A 23 7.05 -2.32 -14.15
C GLU A 23 6.43 -2.55 -12.77
N SER A 24 5.53 -1.67 -12.34
CA SER A 24 4.84 -1.80 -11.06
C SER A 24 4.00 -3.07 -10.98
N ILE A 25 3.26 -3.39 -12.02
CA ILE A 25 2.48 -4.62 -12.12
C ILE A 25 3.38 -5.85 -12.04
N HIS A 26 4.52 -5.82 -12.74
CA HIS A 26 5.50 -6.89 -12.70
C HIS A 26 6.04 -7.12 -11.27
N ILE A 27 6.44 -6.05 -10.60
CA ILE A 27 6.93 -6.10 -9.21
C ILE A 27 5.87 -6.70 -8.28
N ILE A 28 4.63 -6.25 -8.39
CA ILE A 28 3.53 -6.75 -7.55
C ILE A 28 3.31 -8.24 -7.73
N ARG A 29 3.31 -8.71 -8.98
CA ARG A 29 3.17 -10.14 -9.30
C ARG A 29 4.35 -10.96 -8.78
N GLU A 30 5.54 -10.43 -8.91
CA GLU A 30 6.78 -11.10 -8.50
C GLU A 30 6.82 -11.28 -6.97
N VAL A 31 6.50 -10.23 -6.22
CA VAL A 31 6.41 -10.30 -4.76
C VAL A 31 5.34 -11.30 -4.31
N ALA A 32 4.18 -11.28 -4.94
CA ALA A 32 3.10 -12.23 -4.61
C ALA A 32 3.50 -13.69 -4.89
N ALA A 33 4.37 -13.92 -5.88
CA ALA A 33 4.86 -15.24 -6.21
C ALA A 33 5.97 -15.72 -5.27
N GLU A 34 6.81 -14.83 -4.79
CA GLU A 34 7.99 -15.18 -4.00
C GLU A 34 7.75 -15.22 -2.50
N PHE A 35 6.85 -14.40 -1.98
CA PHE A 35 6.59 -14.31 -0.54
C PHE A 35 5.30 -15.03 -0.16
N GLU A 36 5.31 -15.65 1.03
CA GLU A 36 4.17 -16.44 1.49
C GLU A 36 3.03 -15.57 2.03
N LYS A 37 3.38 -14.50 2.74
CA LYS A 37 2.41 -13.61 3.41
C LYS A 37 2.68 -12.14 3.13
N PRO A 38 2.51 -11.67 1.88
CA PRO A 38 2.60 -10.25 1.59
C PRO A 38 1.37 -9.49 2.07
N VAL A 39 1.53 -8.21 2.30
CA VAL A 39 0.45 -7.27 2.66
C VAL A 39 0.63 -5.97 1.92
N MET A 40 -0.48 -5.34 1.53
CA MET A 40 -0.43 -4.03 0.90
C MET A 40 -0.85 -2.94 1.87
N LEU A 41 0.04 -1.97 2.11
CA LEU A 41 -0.27 -0.84 2.97
C LEU A 41 -1.28 0.07 2.26
N TYR A 42 -2.36 0.40 2.97
CA TYR A 42 -3.42 1.24 2.42
C TYR A 42 -3.70 2.41 3.37
N SER A 43 -3.10 3.57 3.06
CA SER A 43 -3.23 4.79 3.87
C SER A 43 -4.39 5.69 3.44
N ILE A 44 -5.13 5.30 2.40
CA ILE A 44 -6.25 6.05 1.79
C ILE A 44 -5.77 7.25 0.94
N GLY A 45 -4.49 7.61 1.02
CA GLY A 45 -3.91 8.67 0.20
C GLY A 45 -3.84 8.32 -1.28
N LYS A 46 -3.47 9.30 -2.11
CA LYS A 46 -3.39 9.13 -3.56
C LYS A 46 -2.44 8.01 -3.98
N ASP A 47 -1.29 7.91 -3.32
CA ASP A 47 -0.25 6.94 -3.70
C ASP A 47 -0.69 5.52 -3.37
N SER A 48 -1.26 5.29 -2.21
CA SER A 48 -1.80 3.98 -1.85
C SER A 48 -3.02 3.59 -2.69
N SER A 49 -3.81 4.55 -3.12
CA SER A 49 -4.94 4.31 -4.02
C SER A 49 -4.48 3.90 -5.42
N VAL A 50 -3.45 4.55 -5.94
CA VAL A 50 -2.81 4.14 -7.21
C VAL A 50 -2.22 2.74 -7.10
N MET A 51 -1.50 2.47 -6.01
CA MET A 51 -0.90 1.16 -5.76
C MET A 51 -1.96 0.06 -5.70
N LEU A 52 -3.08 0.32 -5.04
CA LEU A 52 -4.21 -0.62 -4.99
C LEU A 52 -4.79 -0.86 -6.39
N HIS A 53 -4.95 0.19 -7.19
CA HIS A 53 -5.41 0.09 -8.56
C HIS A 53 -4.47 -0.78 -9.42
N LEU A 54 -3.18 -0.60 -9.27
CA LEU A 54 -2.17 -1.41 -9.97
C LEU A 54 -2.24 -2.88 -9.53
N ALA A 55 -2.46 -3.14 -8.24
CA ALA A 55 -2.65 -4.49 -7.73
C ALA A 55 -3.89 -5.16 -8.34
N LEU A 56 -5.00 -4.44 -8.45
CA LEU A 56 -6.20 -4.94 -9.10
C LEU A 56 -5.95 -5.29 -10.57
N LYS A 57 -5.21 -4.46 -11.29
CA LYS A 57 -4.82 -4.75 -12.67
C LYS A 57 -3.89 -5.96 -12.77
N ALA A 58 -2.96 -6.09 -11.81
CA ALA A 58 -1.98 -7.17 -11.82
C ALA A 58 -2.62 -8.56 -11.77
N PHE A 59 -3.75 -8.68 -11.09
CA PHE A 59 -4.43 -9.96 -10.87
C PHE A 59 -5.78 -10.08 -11.56
N TYR A 60 -6.17 -9.07 -12.34
CA TYR A 60 -7.41 -9.12 -13.10
C TYR A 60 -7.48 -10.37 -13.99
N PRO A 61 -8.60 -11.12 -14.06
CA PRO A 61 -9.91 -10.84 -13.43
C PRO A 61 -10.04 -11.34 -11.98
N GLY A 62 -9.01 -11.94 -11.41
CA GLY A 62 -8.99 -12.35 -10.02
C GLY A 62 -8.74 -11.18 -9.07
N LYS A 63 -8.65 -11.51 -7.80
CA LYS A 63 -8.32 -10.54 -6.74
C LYS A 63 -6.86 -10.66 -6.34
N PRO A 64 -6.23 -9.58 -5.85
CA PRO A 64 -4.92 -9.68 -5.23
C PRO A 64 -4.90 -10.75 -4.12
N PRO A 65 -3.88 -11.63 -4.10
CA PRO A 65 -3.82 -12.73 -3.11
C PRO A 65 -3.21 -12.28 -1.78
N PHE A 66 -3.48 -11.06 -1.35
CA PHE A 66 -2.98 -10.50 -0.11
C PHE A 66 -3.98 -9.47 0.44
N PRO A 67 -4.00 -9.29 1.77
CA PRO A 67 -4.87 -8.30 2.38
C PRO A 67 -4.32 -6.88 2.28
N LEU A 68 -5.18 -5.91 2.59
CA LEU A 68 -4.82 -4.53 2.81
C LEU A 68 -4.58 -4.32 4.31
N LEU A 69 -3.62 -3.49 4.65
CA LEU A 69 -3.34 -3.08 6.02
C LEU A 69 -3.44 -1.57 6.14
N HIS A 70 -4.33 -1.12 7.00
CA HIS A 70 -4.44 0.29 7.36
C HIS A 70 -3.98 0.47 8.80
N VAL A 71 -2.96 1.31 9.00
CA VAL A 71 -2.54 1.75 10.33
C VAL A 71 -3.34 3.00 10.68
N ASP A 72 -4.24 2.87 11.64
CA ASP A 72 -5.07 3.97 12.10
C ASP A 72 -4.33 4.75 13.19
N THR A 73 -3.99 5.99 12.87
CA THR A 73 -3.29 6.88 13.80
C THR A 73 -4.23 7.57 14.79
N THR A 74 -5.52 7.28 14.75
CA THR A 74 -6.61 7.90 15.52
C THR A 74 -6.89 9.38 15.16
N TRP A 75 -6.12 9.95 14.26
CA TRP A 75 -6.25 11.34 13.79
C TRP A 75 -6.62 11.40 12.31
N LYS A 76 -7.77 10.83 11.97
CA LYS A 76 -8.28 10.83 10.60
C LYS A 76 -9.73 11.30 10.57
N PHE A 77 -10.11 11.91 9.47
CA PHE A 77 -11.51 12.32 9.25
C PHE A 77 -12.42 11.10 9.14
N ARG A 78 -13.64 11.24 9.64
CA ARG A 78 -14.65 10.16 9.56
C ARG A 78 -14.94 9.74 8.13
N ASP A 79 -14.94 10.68 7.21
CA ASP A 79 -15.18 10.39 5.80
C ASP A 79 -14.07 9.54 5.18
N MET A 80 -12.82 9.71 5.62
CA MET A 80 -11.71 8.87 5.21
C MET A 80 -11.89 7.43 5.68
N ILE A 81 -12.31 7.25 6.92
CA ILE A 81 -12.58 5.92 7.50
C ILE A 81 -13.72 5.23 6.74
N ARG A 82 -14.79 5.97 6.48
CA ARG A 82 -15.93 5.46 5.70
C ARG A 82 -15.50 5.05 4.29
N PHE A 83 -14.77 5.90 3.62
CA PHE A 83 -14.25 5.63 2.28
C PHE A 83 -13.37 4.40 2.25
N ARG A 84 -12.47 4.26 3.23
CA ARG A 84 -11.61 3.07 3.39
C ARG A 84 -12.43 1.79 3.45
N ASP A 85 -13.43 1.76 4.33
CA ASP A 85 -14.25 0.58 4.56
C ASP A 85 -15.12 0.26 3.35
N GLU A 86 -15.68 1.26 2.72
CA GLU A 86 -16.48 1.12 1.51
C GLU A 86 -15.66 0.58 0.33
N GLN A 87 -14.45 1.07 0.14
CA GLN A 87 -13.57 0.61 -0.92
C GLN A 87 -13.19 -0.86 -0.73
N ALA A 88 -12.78 -1.25 0.47
CA ALA A 88 -12.42 -2.62 0.77
C ALA A 88 -13.59 -3.57 0.54
N ARG A 89 -14.78 -3.18 1.00
CA ARG A 89 -16.01 -3.97 0.81
C ARG A 89 -16.39 -4.08 -0.67
N ARG A 90 -16.37 -2.97 -1.40
CA ARG A 90 -16.72 -2.92 -2.83
C ARG A 90 -15.79 -3.80 -3.66
N LEU A 91 -14.50 -3.79 -3.33
CA LEU A 91 -13.49 -4.58 -4.03
C LEU A 91 -13.41 -6.02 -3.53
N GLY A 92 -14.10 -6.35 -2.44
CA GLY A 92 -14.07 -7.69 -1.86
C GLY A 92 -12.72 -8.08 -1.30
N LEU A 93 -11.96 -7.11 -0.79
CA LEU A 93 -10.64 -7.33 -0.23
C LEU A 93 -10.70 -7.35 1.29
N GLU A 94 -9.88 -8.21 1.90
CA GLU A 94 -9.69 -8.22 3.34
C GLU A 94 -8.95 -6.95 3.76
N LEU A 95 -9.51 -6.24 4.73
CA LEU A 95 -8.91 -5.05 5.31
C LEU A 95 -8.58 -5.29 6.76
N LEU A 96 -7.30 -5.22 7.09
CA LEU A 96 -6.80 -5.27 8.46
C LEU A 96 -6.57 -3.84 8.93
N VAL A 97 -7.17 -3.48 10.06
CA VAL A 97 -6.97 -2.16 10.69
C VAL A 97 -6.21 -2.36 11.99
N HIS A 98 -5.11 -1.67 12.14
CA HIS A 98 -4.27 -1.74 13.33
C HIS A 98 -4.11 -0.38 13.98
N ILE A 99 -4.27 -0.34 15.29
CA ILE A 99 -4.04 0.84 16.13
C ILE A 99 -2.99 0.45 17.17
N ASN A 100 -2.04 1.35 17.43
CA ASN A 100 -1.17 1.19 18.60
C ASN A 100 -1.97 1.52 19.87
N GLU A 101 -2.51 0.51 20.50
CA GLU A 101 -3.39 0.66 21.67
C GLU A 101 -2.67 1.31 22.86
N GLU A 102 -1.39 1.02 23.04
CA GLU A 102 -0.59 1.66 24.08
C GLU A 102 -0.47 3.17 23.84
N GLY A 103 -0.15 3.55 22.61
CA GLY A 103 -0.10 4.97 22.22
C GLY A 103 -1.45 5.66 22.39
N ARG A 104 -2.54 4.96 22.09
CA ARG A 104 -3.90 5.48 22.28
C ARG A 104 -4.22 5.67 23.75
N ARG A 105 -3.88 4.71 24.62
CA ARG A 105 -4.07 4.83 26.07
C ARG A 105 -3.29 5.97 26.66
N GLN A 106 -2.08 6.23 26.19
CA GLN A 106 -1.25 7.36 26.62
C GLN A 106 -1.71 8.69 26.05
N GLY A 107 -2.73 8.71 25.20
CA GLY A 107 -3.27 9.91 24.59
C GLY A 107 -2.30 10.60 23.64
N ILE A 108 -1.42 9.84 22.99
CA ILE A 108 -0.43 10.38 22.04
C ILE A 108 -1.17 11.05 20.87
N ASN A 109 -0.92 12.35 20.70
CA ASN A 109 -1.57 13.15 19.66
C ASN A 109 -0.59 14.21 19.12
N PRO A 110 -0.85 14.78 17.93
CA PRO A 110 0.09 15.71 17.31
C PRO A 110 0.15 17.07 17.98
N PHE A 111 -0.87 17.45 18.74
CA PHE A 111 -0.92 18.76 19.39
C PHE A 111 -0.10 18.82 20.69
N THR A 112 -0.20 17.83 21.55
CA THR A 112 0.50 17.79 22.84
C THR A 112 1.88 17.15 22.75
N HIS A 113 2.10 16.21 21.82
CA HIS A 113 3.36 15.45 21.68
C HIS A 113 4.18 15.85 20.46
N GLY A 114 3.60 16.66 19.56
CA GLY A 114 4.21 17.02 18.29
C GLY A 114 3.99 15.95 17.22
N SER A 115 4.04 16.37 15.96
CA SER A 115 3.77 15.49 14.81
C SER A 115 4.79 14.36 14.69
N ARG A 116 6.04 14.60 15.05
CA ARG A 116 7.11 13.60 14.99
C ARG A 116 6.86 12.44 15.94
N VAL A 117 6.55 12.73 17.22
CA VAL A 117 6.27 11.70 18.22
C VAL A 117 4.99 10.96 17.88
N HIS A 118 3.95 11.67 17.48
CA HIS A 118 2.69 11.07 17.06
C HIS A 118 2.90 10.12 15.86
N THR A 119 3.64 10.53 14.85
CA THR A 119 3.96 9.70 13.69
C THR A 119 4.78 8.48 14.09
N ASP A 120 5.80 8.65 14.93
CA ASP A 120 6.64 7.54 15.36
C ASP A 120 5.83 6.50 16.12
N VAL A 121 5.05 6.91 17.11
CA VAL A 121 4.29 6.00 17.98
C VAL A 121 3.09 5.40 17.24
N MET A 122 2.27 6.25 16.64
CA MET A 122 0.96 5.83 16.10
C MET A 122 1.04 5.29 14.67
N LYS A 123 2.13 5.51 13.97
CA LYS A 123 2.32 5.01 12.61
C LYS A 123 3.50 4.04 12.49
N THR A 124 4.71 4.46 12.80
CA THR A 124 5.91 3.64 12.58
C THR A 124 5.95 2.43 13.51
N GLN A 125 5.79 2.63 14.81
CA GLN A 125 5.75 1.53 15.77
C GLN A 125 4.50 0.66 15.57
N ALA A 126 3.36 1.28 15.29
CA ALA A 126 2.13 0.56 14.99
C ALA A 126 2.27 -0.35 13.76
N LEU A 127 2.94 0.12 12.72
CA LEU A 127 3.21 -0.70 11.53
C LEU A 127 4.07 -1.92 11.87
N LYS A 128 5.14 -1.74 12.63
CA LYS A 128 5.97 -2.85 13.10
C LYS A 128 5.17 -3.87 13.90
N GLN A 129 4.34 -3.39 14.82
CA GLN A 129 3.44 -4.25 15.60
C GLN A 129 2.54 -5.09 14.71
N ALA A 130 1.92 -4.46 13.72
CA ALA A 130 1.00 -5.13 12.81
C ALA A 130 1.71 -6.20 11.96
N LEU A 131 2.87 -5.87 11.41
CA LEU A 131 3.65 -6.81 10.60
C LEU A 131 4.08 -8.03 11.42
N ASP A 132 4.54 -7.81 12.63
CA ASP A 132 4.95 -8.89 13.52
C ASP A 132 3.76 -9.73 13.99
N ARG A 133 2.68 -9.09 14.39
CA ARG A 133 1.47 -9.76 14.89
C ARG A 133 0.86 -10.71 13.87
N HIS A 134 0.80 -10.29 12.62
CA HIS A 134 0.21 -11.08 11.54
C HIS A 134 1.22 -11.97 10.81
N GLY A 135 2.51 -11.81 11.10
CA GLY A 135 3.56 -12.60 10.47
C GLY A 135 3.76 -12.32 8.98
N PHE A 136 3.56 -11.08 8.55
CA PHE A 136 3.79 -10.71 7.17
C PHE A 136 5.28 -10.72 6.84
N ASP A 137 5.63 -11.28 5.68
CA ASP A 137 7.02 -11.40 5.21
C ASP A 137 7.37 -10.39 4.10
N ALA A 138 6.39 -9.68 3.58
CA ALA A 138 6.60 -8.58 2.64
C ALA A 138 5.48 -7.55 2.76
N ALA A 139 5.81 -6.28 2.56
CA ALA A 139 4.84 -5.18 2.58
C ALA A 139 5.04 -4.27 1.37
N PHE A 140 3.95 -4.04 0.62
CA PHE A 140 3.95 -3.06 -0.46
C PHE A 140 3.72 -1.67 0.10
N GLY A 141 4.62 -0.75 -0.21
CA GLY A 141 4.51 0.65 0.14
C GLY A 141 4.70 1.54 -1.08
N GLY A 142 4.02 2.68 -1.12
CA GLY A 142 4.00 3.59 -2.27
C GLY A 142 5.04 4.70 -2.24
N ALA A 143 6.14 4.55 -1.52
CA ALA A 143 7.17 5.58 -1.42
C ALA A 143 8.26 5.40 -2.49
N ARG A 144 8.74 6.52 -3.02
CA ARG A 144 9.91 6.52 -3.90
C ARG A 144 11.21 6.51 -3.09
N ARG A 145 12.29 6.00 -3.68
CA ARG A 145 13.60 5.93 -3.02
C ARG A 145 14.15 7.28 -2.62
N ASP A 146 13.87 8.32 -3.41
CA ASP A 146 14.31 9.68 -3.13
C ASP A 146 13.49 10.38 -2.04
N GLU A 147 12.28 9.89 -1.75
CA GLU A 147 11.42 10.39 -0.68
C GLU A 147 11.71 9.71 0.66
N GLU A 148 12.03 8.42 0.65
CA GLU A 148 12.16 7.58 1.83
C GLU A 148 13.53 6.90 1.89
N ARG A 149 14.56 7.69 2.09
CA ARG A 149 15.96 7.21 2.15
C ARG A 149 16.19 6.03 3.09
N PRO A 150 15.57 5.96 4.29
CA PRO A 150 15.77 4.82 5.18
C PRO A 150 15.28 3.49 4.59
N ARG A 151 14.32 3.53 3.67
CA ARG A 151 13.76 2.35 3.01
C ARG A 151 14.45 2.00 1.69
N ALA A 152 15.39 2.84 1.25
CA ALA A 152 16.07 2.67 -0.03
C ALA A 152 17.27 1.73 0.02
N LYS A 153 17.58 1.13 1.17
CA LYS A 153 18.73 0.24 1.38
C LYS A 153 18.41 -1.19 1.04
#